data_b8bd79326ee55e4dc3098686bfd644df
#
_entry.id   b8bd79326ee55e4dc3098686bfd644df
#
_cell.length_a   1.000
_cell.length_b   1.000
_cell.length_c   1.000
_cell.angle_alpha   90.00
_cell.angle_beta   90.00
_cell.angle_gamma   90.00
#
_symmetry.space_group_name_H-M   'P 1'
#
loop_
_entity.id
_entity.type
_entity.pdbx_description
1 polymer ?
#
loop_
_entity_poly.entity_id
_entity_poly.type
_entity_poly.pdbx_seq_one_letter_code
_entity_poly.pdbx_strand_id
1 'polypeptide(L)'
;LTGVPNTTLTEPRYPPRGTWIVCGYGRFGKAIVHQLRREGVDCVIVEADPARTGCETCVQGRGTEEDTLAAAGVFTAVGIVAGTDNDANNLSIVMTAKAMNPELFVVIRQNRHANDALFQAAGADLVMHVSEILVHEIIALITAPSLARFLARTRRQSRQWANELVSRISAVTEDLVPEIWEIRIGE
;
A
#
# COMPACT_ATOMS: atom_id res chain seq x y z
N LEU A 1 -1.06 35.58 23.48
CA LEU A 1 -1.92 35.03 22.42
C LEU A 1 -1.05 34.17 21.51
N THR A 2 -0.85 32.91 21.88
CA THR A 2 -0.13 31.92 21.09
C THR A 2 -1.15 31.18 20.24
N GLY A 3 -1.17 31.50 18.94
CA GLY A 3 -1.96 30.78 17.95
C GLY A 3 -1.43 29.34 17.82
N VAL A 4 -2.25 28.38 18.22
CA VAL A 4 -2.03 26.95 17.89
C VAL A 4 -2.17 26.84 16.37
N PRO A 5 -1.19 26.28 15.63
CA PRO A 5 -1.35 26.07 14.20
C PRO A 5 -2.52 25.12 13.99
N ASN A 6 -3.49 25.58 13.22
CA ASN A 6 -4.66 24.80 12.80
C ASN A 6 -4.15 23.71 11.84
N THR A 7 -3.74 22.58 12.40
CA THR A 7 -3.42 21.40 11.60
C THR A 7 -4.75 20.86 11.09
N THR A 8 -5.16 21.28 9.91
CA THR A 8 -6.24 20.63 9.18
C THR A 8 -5.86 19.17 9.03
N LEU A 9 -6.50 18.31 9.81
CA LEU A 9 -6.43 16.86 9.63
C LEU A 9 -7.02 16.60 8.23
N THR A 10 -6.14 16.43 7.25
CA THR A 10 -6.54 16.00 5.92
C THR A 10 -7.09 14.58 6.08
N GLU A 11 -8.35 14.37 5.75
CA GLU A 11 -8.94 13.03 5.81
C GLU A 11 -8.09 12.05 4.99
N PRO A 12 -7.82 10.86 5.52
CA PRO A 12 -7.01 9.88 4.81
C PRO A 12 -7.71 9.49 3.50
N ARG A 13 -7.01 9.66 2.37
CA ARG A 13 -7.50 9.17 1.07
C ARG A 13 -7.54 7.66 1.10
N TYR A 14 -8.68 7.08 0.72
CA TYR A 14 -8.81 5.63 0.59
C TYR A 14 -8.47 5.19 -0.84
N PRO A 15 -7.84 4.00 -1.01
CA PRO A 15 -7.52 3.46 -2.32
C PRO A 15 -8.79 3.31 -3.19
N PRO A 16 -8.87 3.97 -4.36
CA PRO A 16 -10.06 3.91 -5.21
C PRO A 16 -10.15 2.56 -5.93
N ARG A 17 -11.38 2.20 -6.33
CA ARG A 17 -11.62 1.03 -7.19
C ARG A 17 -11.42 1.41 -8.65
N GLY A 18 -10.76 0.55 -9.42
CA GLY A 18 -10.50 0.74 -10.83
C GLY A 18 -9.18 0.08 -11.23
N THR A 19 -8.65 0.47 -12.37
CA THR A 19 -7.39 -0.07 -12.90
C THR A 19 -6.18 0.56 -12.22
N TRP A 20 -5.25 -0.27 -11.74
CA TRP A 20 -4.01 0.15 -11.11
C TRP A 20 -2.81 -0.12 -12.01
N ILE A 21 -1.81 0.74 -11.96
CA ILE A 21 -0.51 0.52 -12.60
C ILE A 21 0.49 0.04 -11.54
N VAL A 22 1.22 -1.04 -11.84
CA VAL A 22 2.27 -1.56 -10.95
C VAL A 22 3.61 -1.49 -11.66
N CYS A 23 4.47 -0.56 -11.22
CA CYS A 23 5.81 -0.38 -11.75
C CYS A 23 6.83 -1.23 -10.99
N GLY A 24 7.49 -2.13 -11.72
CA GLY A 24 8.41 -3.14 -11.20
C GLY A 24 7.72 -4.49 -10.95
N TYR A 25 8.16 -5.54 -11.67
CA TYR A 25 7.59 -6.90 -11.56
C TYR A 25 8.57 -7.90 -10.94
N GLY A 26 9.36 -7.42 -9.97
CA GLY A 26 10.15 -8.24 -9.06
C GLY A 26 9.29 -8.97 -8.03
N ARG A 27 9.91 -9.51 -6.97
CA ARG A 27 9.21 -10.24 -5.89
C ARG A 27 8.07 -9.43 -5.27
N PHE A 28 8.30 -8.14 -4.99
CA PHE A 28 7.29 -7.24 -4.42
C PHE A 28 6.14 -7.01 -5.40
N GLY A 29 6.42 -6.58 -6.64
CA GLY A 29 5.39 -6.32 -7.64
C GLY A 29 4.55 -7.55 -7.96
N LYS A 30 5.16 -8.73 -8.08
CA LYS A 30 4.43 -10.00 -8.27
C LYS A 30 3.46 -10.28 -7.12
N ALA A 31 3.87 -10.04 -5.87
CA ALA A 31 3.01 -10.24 -4.70
C ALA A 31 1.81 -9.26 -4.70
N ILE A 32 2.06 -7.98 -5.02
CA ILE A 32 1.01 -6.95 -5.12
C ILE A 32 0.03 -7.30 -6.23
N VAL A 33 0.51 -7.59 -7.45
CA VAL A 33 -0.34 -7.96 -8.60
C VAL A 33 -1.19 -9.19 -8.29
N HIS A 34 -0.59 -10.21 -7.68
CA HIS A 34 -1.31 -11.41 -7.28
C HIS A 34 -2.47 -11.08 -6.32
N GLN A 35 -2.21 -10.24 -5.32
CA GLN A 35 -3.24 -9.88 -4.33
C GLN A 35 -4.31 -8.96 -4.93
N LEU A 36 -3.95 -7.96 -5.74
CA LEU A 36 -4.91 -7.10 -6.43
C LEU A 36 -5.88 -7.92 -7.28
N ARG A 37 -5.36 -8.86 -8.08
CA ARG A 37 -6.17 -9.74 -8.93
C ARG A 37 -7.09 -10.65 -8.11
N ARG A 38 -6.65 -11.14 -6.96
CA ARG A 38 -7.52 -11.93 -6.06
C ARG A 38 -8.68 -11.13 -5.51
N GLU A 39 -8.50 -9.83 -5.31
CA GLU A 39 -9.56 -8.91 -4.86
C GLU A 39 -10.40 -8.36 -6.03
N GLY A 40 -10.17 -8.86 -7.27
CA GLY A 40 -10.88 -8.42 -8.46
C GLY A 40 -10.51 -7.02 -8.93
N VAL A 41 -9.29 -6.57 -8.62
CA VAL A 41 -8.75 -5.27 -9.06
C VAL A 41 -7.89 -5.49 -10.30
N ASP A 42 -8.25 -4.81 -11.38
CA ASP A 42 -7.48 -4.84 -12.63
C ASP A 42 -6.16 -4.09 -12.47
N CYS A 43 -5.09 -4.66 -13.05
CA CYS A 43 -3.78 -4.01 -13.01
C CYS A 43 -2.99 -4.18 -14.30
N VAL A 44 -2.32 -3.11 -14.71
CA VAL A 44 -1.33 -3.07 -15.78
C VAL A 44 0.06 -3.05 -15.15
N ILE A 45 0.94 -3.91 -15.67
CA ILE A 45 2.30 -4.05 -15.14
C ILE A 45 3.24 -3.26 -16.05
N VAL A 46 4.15 -2.50 -15.44
CA VAL A 46 5.27 -1.83 -16.12
C VAL A 46 6.58 -2.47 -15.64
N GLU A 47 7.33 -3.09 -16.55
CA GLU A 47 8.61 -3.74 -16.22
C GLU A 47 9.63 -3.53 -17.35
N ALA A 48 10.84 -3.15 -16.98
CA ALA A 48 11.90 -2.87 -17.94
C ALA A 48 12.58 -4.15 -18.46
N ASP A 49 12.63 -5.20 -17.65
CA ASP A 49 13.28 -6.47 -17.98
C ASP A 49 12.32 -7.39 -18.74
N PRO A 50 12.54 -7.63 -20.04
CA PRO A 50 11.67 -8.49 -20.84
C PRO A 50 11.60 -9.94 -20.34
N ALA A 51 12.62 -10.43 -19.64
CA ALA A 51 12.60 -11.77 -19.04
C ALA A 51 11.59 -11.91 -17.90
N ARG A 52 11.11 -10.78 -17.34
CA ARG A 52 10.11 -10.74 -16.27
C ARG A 52 8.69 -10.45 -16.74
N THR A 53 8.54 -10.07 -18.03
CA THR A 53 7.27 -9.57 -18.60
C THR A 53 6.36 -10.67 -19.17
N GLY A 54 6.54 -11.92 -18.86
CA GLY A 54 5.73 -13.04 -19.40
C GLY A 54 4.22 -13.00 -19.08
N CYS A 55 3.59 -11.81 -19.08
CA CYS A 55 2.17 -11.62 -18.83
C CYS A 55 1.51 -10.75 -19.93
N GLU A 56 0.25 -11.07 -20.26
CA GLU A 56 -0.52 -10.41 -21.33
C GLU A 56 -0.82 -8.92 -21.06
N THR A 57 -0.80 -8.49 -19.79
CA THR A 57 -1.09 -7.11 -19.37
C THR A 57 0.17 -6.36 -18.94
N CYS A 58 1.26 -6.55 -19.65
CA CYS A 58 2.54 -5.95 -19.32
C CYS A 58 2.98 -4.95 -20.39
N VAL A 59 3.34 -3.75 -19.94
CA VAL A 59 4.02 -2.74 -20.76
C VAL A 59 5.51 -2.84 -20.48
N GLN A 60 6.28 -3.16 -21.52
CA GLN A 60 7.73 -3.19 -21.42
C GLN A 60 8.28 -1.77 -21.47
N GLY A 61 9.00 -1.38 -20.43
CA GLY A 61 9.62 -0.05 -20.32
C GLY A 61 9.87 0.35 -18.88
N ARG A 62 10.35 1.56 -18.71
CA ARG A 62 10.62 2.11 -17.39
C ARG A 62 9.47 3.03 -16.96
N GLY A 63 8.91 2.81 -15.79
CA GLY A 63 7.87 3.67 -15.24
C GLY A 63 8.31 5.11 -14.95
N THR A 64 9.60 5.42 -15.14
CA THR A 64 10.15 6.79 -15.08
C THR A 64 9.93 7.58 -16.37
N GLU A 65 9.47 6.93 -17.43
CA GLU A 65 9.31 7.51 -18.77
C GLU A 65 7.83 7.78 -19.04
N GLU A 66 7.51 8.99 -19.51
CA GLU A 66 6.13 9.42 -19.82
C GLU A 66 5.45 8.51 -20.84
N ASP A 67 6.15 8.17 -21.93
CA ASP A 67 5.61 7.30 -22.98
C ASP A 67 5.22 5.91 -22.45
N THR A 68 6.05 5.36 -21.56
CA THR A 68 5.77 4.08 -20.91
C THR A 68 4.53 4.16 -20.00
N LEU A 69 4.40 5.21 -19.20
CA LEU A 69 3.24 5.42 -18.35
C LEU A 69 1.98 5.73 -19.17
N ALA A 70 2.10 6.48 -20.26
CA ALA A 70 1.00 6.71 -21.20
C ALA A 70 0.50 5.40 -21.80
N ALA A 71 1.43 4.54 -22.29
CA ALA A 71 1.09 3.21 -22.80
C ALA A 71 0.45 2.30 -21.74
N ALA A 72 0.80 2.49 -20.45
CA ALA A 72 0.18 1.80 -19.33
C ALA A 72 -1.19 2.36 -18.93
N GLY A 73 -1.64 3.45 -19.57
CA GLY A 73 -2.97 4.03 -19.32
C GLY A 73 -3.03 4.95 -18.10
N VAL A 74 -1.94 5.67 -17.77
CA VAL A 74 -1.83 6.54 -16.59
C VAL A 74 -2.97 7.58 -16.49
N PHE A 75 -3.47 8.08 -17.61
CA PHE A 75 -4.52 9.09 -17.65
C PHE A 75 -5.91 8.59 -17.17
N THR A 76 -6.12 7.27 -17.24
CA THR A 76 -7.40 6.64 -16.85
C THR A 76 -7.26 5.72 -15.64
N ALA A 77 -6.03 5.44 -15.23
CA ALA A 77 -5.75 4.67 -14.02
C ALA A 77 -6.21 5.43 -12.78
N VAL A 78 -6.65 4.70 -11.76
CA VAL A 78 -7.06 5.27 -10.47
C VAL A 78 -5.94 5.27 -9.45
N GLY A 79 -4.92 4.44 -9.64
CA GLY A 79 -3.78 4.36 -8.73
C GLY A 79 -2.53 3.78 -9.38
N ILE A 80 -1.39 4.06 -8.75
CA ILE A 80 -0.08 3.58 -9.17
C ILE A 80 0.72 3.08 -7.97
N VAL A 81 1.44 1.99 -8.18
CA VAL A 81 2.41 1.43 -7.23
C VAL A 81 3.82 1.58 -7.81
N ALA A 82 4.63 2.45 -7.24
CA ALA A 82 6.06 2.55 -7.53
C ALA A 82 6.82 1.55 -6.65
N GLY A 83 7.03 0.32 -7.17
CA GLY A 83 7.43 -0.86 -6.40
C GLY A 83 8.79 -1.44 -6.75
N THR A 84 9.71 -0.65 -7.35
CA THR A 84 11.04 -1.13 -7.71
C THR A 84 11.96 -1.25 -6.48
N ASP A 85 13.12 -1.85 -6.67
CA ASP A 85 14.15 -1.98 -5.62
C ASP A 85 15.07 -0.75 -5.51
N ASN A 86 14.78 0.32 -6.25
CA ASN A 86 15.55 1.55 -6.29
C ASN A 86 14.68 2.77 -5.90
N ASP A 87 15.04 3.45 -4.81
CA ASP A 87 14.30 4.60 -4.28
C ASP A 87 14.25 5.79 -5.24
N ALA A 88 15.34 6.07 -5.96
CA ALA A 88 15.37 7.16 -6.93
C ALA A 88 14.42 6.89 -8.11
N ASN A 89 14.37 5.64 -8.58
CA ASN A 89 13.39 5.24 -9.60
C ASN A 89 11.97 5.36 -9.08
N ASN A 90 11.70 4.93 -7.84
CA ASN A 90 10.37 5.02 -7.26
C ASN A 90 9.90 6.47 -7.12
N LEU A 91 10.77 7.38 -6.66
CA LEU A 91 10.48 8.81 -6.60
C LEU A 91 10.22 9.40 -8.00
N SER A 92 11.07 9.06 -8.98
CA SER A 92 10.89 9.52 -10.37
C SER A 92 9.57 9.03 -10.97
N ILE A 93 9.20 7.77 -10.75
CA ILE A 93 7.90 7.21 -11.18
C ILE A 93 6.74 8.03 -10.62
N VAL A 94 6.77 8.33 -9.32
CA VAL A 94 5.71 9.11 -8.66
C VAL A 94 5.64 10.53 -9.23
N MET A 95 6.77 11.20 -9.40
CA MET A 95 6.82 12.55 -9.96
C MET A 95 6.26 12.59 -11.38
N THR A 96 6.70 11.67 -12.25
CA THR A 96 6.21 11.58 -13.64
C THR A 96 4.71 11.25 -13.66
N ALA A 97 4.28 10.26 -12.90
CA ALA A 97 2.88 9.86 -12.86
C ALA A 97 1.95 10.98 -12.37
N LYS A 98 2.33 11.70 -11.30
CA LYS A 98 1.56 12.83 -10.78
C LYS A 98 1.55 14.04 -11.71
N ALA A 99 2.62 14.26 -12.46
CA ALA A 99 2.66 15.30 -13.48
C ALA A 99 1.66 15.00 -14.62
N MET A 100 1.49 13.71 -14.98
CA MET A 100 0.56 13.28 -16.02
C MET A 100 -0.88 13.14 -15.52
N ASN A 101 -1.09 12.66 -14.29
CA ASN A 101 -2.40 12.51 -13.66
C ASN A 101 -2.32 12.82 -12.16
N PRO A 102 -2.62 14.07 -11.75
CA PRO A 102 -2.56 14.50 -10.34
C PRO A 102 -3.52 13.76 -9.41
N GLU A 103 -4.61 13.18 -9.94
CA GLU A 103 -5.65 12.51 -9.17
C GLU A 103 -5.30 11.06 -8.80
N LEU A 104 -4.19 10.52 -9.32
CA LEU A 104 -3.76 9.17 -8.99
C LEU A 104 -3.59 8.97 -7.48
N PHE A 105 -4.08 7.84 -7.00
CA PHE A 105 -3.71 7.33 -5.68
C PHE A 105 -2.32 6.69 -5.77
N VAL A 106 -1.36 7.22 -5.04
CA VAL A 106 0.05 6.84 -5.16
C VAL A 106 0.52 6.01 -3.97
N VAL A 107 0.95 4.79 -4.26
CA VAL A 107 1.66 3.93 -3.32
C VAL A 107 3.13 3.87 -3.73
N ILE A 108 4.03 4.20 -2.83
CA ILE A 108 5.47 4.18 -3.09
C ILE A 108 6.20 3.25 -2.12
N ARG A 109 7.03 2.37 -2.67
CA ARG A 109 7.94 1.54 -1.88
C ARG A 109 9.20 2.32 -1.56
N GLN A 110 9.53 2.40 -0.27
CA GLN A 110 10.80 2.92 0.22
C GLN A 110 11.69 1.76 0.67
N ASN A 111 12.97 1.78 0.24
CA ASN A 111 13.93 0.75 0.57
C ASN A 111 14.93 1.21 1.65
N ARG A 112 15.14 2.53 1.80
CA ARG A 112 16.13 3.12 2.73
C ARG A 112 15.51 4.21 3.58
N HIS A 113 15.56 4.09 4.90
CA HIS A 113 15.10 5.12 5.85
C HIS A 113 15.79 6.48 5.71
N ALA A 114 17.04 6.50 5.25
CA ALA A 114 17.76 7.75 5.01
C ALA A 114 17.06 8.68 4.00
N ASN A 115 16.09 8.18 3.26
CA ASN A 115 15.33 8.92 2.25
C ASN A 115 13.96 9.42 2.75
N ASP A 116 13.61 9.23 4.02
CA ASP A 116 12.27 9.52 4.58
C ASP A 116 11.77 10.92 4.21
N ALA A 117 12.61 11.95 4.37
CA ALA A 117 12.23 13.33 4.05
C ALA A 117 11.85 13.52 2.57
N LEU A 118 12.53 12.82 1.66
CA LEU A 118 12.22 12.88 0.22
C LEU A 118 10.90 12.19 -0.10
N PHE A 119 10.64 11.06 0.54
CA PHE A 119 9.40 10.29 0.33
C PHE A 119 8.18 11.00 0.89
N GLN A 120 8.31 11.66 2.03
CA GLN A 120 7.27 12.52 2.59
C GLN A 120 6.97 13.72 1.67
N ALA A 121 8.02 14.34 1.09
CA ALA A 121 7.86 15.46 0.16
C ALA A 121 7.29 15.05 -1.21
N ALA A 122 7.42 13.79 -1.61
CA ALA A 122 6.93 13.28 -2.89
C ALA A 122 5.40 13.29 -3.01
N GLY A 123 4.67 13.50 -1.91
CA GLY A 123 3.21 13.57 -1.90
C GLY A 123 2.54 12.24 -2.27
N ALA A 124 3.14 11.11 -1.90
CA ALA A 124 2.50 9.80 -2.01
C ALA A 124 1.38 9.67 -0.98
N ASP A 125 0.30 8.98 -1.35
CA ASP A 125 -0.82 8.72 -0.44
C ASP A 125 -0.43 7.63 0.58
N LEU A 126 0.46 6.70 0.19
CA LEU A 126 0.98 5.65 1.06
C LEU A 126 2.47 5.39 0.77
N VAL A 127 3.30 5.55 1.80
CA VAL A 127 4.71 5.13 1.77
C VAL A 127 4.85 3.78 2.46
N MET A 128 5.43 2.80 1.77
CA MET A 128 5.60 1.45 2.28
C MET A 128 7.06 1.14 2.62
N HIS A 129 7.35 0.98 3.88
CA HIS A 129 8.63 0.49 4.39
C HIS A 129 8.57 -1.04 4.58
N VAL A 130 9.07 -1.81 3.63
CA VAL A 130 8.95 -3.28 3.66
C VAL A 130 9.59 -3.88 4.92
N SER A 131 10.72 -3.34 5.38
CA SER A 131 11.39 -3.78 6.61
C SER A 131 10.58 -3.50 7.87
N GLU A 132 9.92 -2.35 7.96
CA GLU A 132 9.09 -1.98 9.13
C GLU A 132 7.85 -2.86 9.23
N ILE A 133 7.20 -3.13 8.10
CA ILE A 133 6.03 -4.03 8.07
C ILE A 133 6.40 -5.39 8.64
N LEU A 134 7.55 -5.95 8.22
CA LEU A 134 8.03 -7.24 8.74
C LEU A 134 8.37 -7.18 10.23
N VAL A 135 9.03 -6.12 10.68
CA VAL A 135 9.36 -5.93 12.10
C VAL A 135 8.09 -5.83 12.94
N HIS A 136 7.12 -5.03 12.52
CA HIS A 136 5.85 -4.92 13.24
C HIS A 136 5.10 -6.25 13.31
N GLU A 137 5.10 -7.04 12.24
CA GLU A 137 4.46 -8.36 12.22
C GLU A 137 5.18 -9.34 13.17
N ILE A 138 6.51 -9.34 13.20
CA ILE A 138 7.30 -10.16 14.12
C ILE A 138 7.03 -9.74 15.57
N ILE A 139 7.07 -8.44 15.86
CA ILE A 139 6.80 -7.93 17.22
C ILE A 139 5.39 -8.29 17.65
N ALA A 140 4.39 -8.11 16.79
CA ALA A 140 3.00 -8.51 17.10
C ALA A 140 2.87 -10.01 17.40
N LEU A 141 3.59 -10.87 16.68
CA LEU A 141 3.63 -12.31 16.95
C LEU A 141 4.25 -12.65 18.32
N ILE A 142 5.27 -11.88 18.74
CA ILE A 142 5.98 -12.11 20.00
C ILE A 142 5.18 -11.56 21.17
N THR A 143 4.63 -10.35 21.04
CA THR A 143 3.98 -9.62 22.14
C THR A 143 2.51 -10.00 22.34
N ALA A 144 1.83 -10.39 21.27
CA ALA A 144 0.40 -10.75 21.31
C ALA A 144 0.10 -11.97 20.40
N PRO A 145 0.57 -13.17 20.73
CA PRO A 145 0.39 -14.36 19.89
C PRO A 145 -1.08 -14.76 19.70
N SER A 146 -1.95 -14.47 20.66
CA SER A 146 -3.40 -14.68 20.53
C SER A 146 -4.03 -13.73 19.51
N LEU A 147 -3.60 -12.47 19.43
CA LEU A 147 -4.03 -11.53 18.40
C LEU A 147 -3.64 -12.02 17.00
N ALA A 148 -2.40 -12.47 16.82
CA ALA A 148 -1.94 -13.01 15.55
C ALA A 148 -2.78 -14.22 15.10
N ARG A 149 -3.10 -15.16 16.01
CA ARG A 149 -4.00 -16.28 15.73
C ARG A 149 -5.43 -15.83 15.42
N PHE A 150 -5.93 -14.82 16.12
CA PHE A 150 -7.23 -14.23 15.86
C PHE A 150 -7.27 -13.62 14.44
N LEU A 151 -6.31 -12.75 14.07
CA LEU A 151 -6.22 -12.15 12.75
C LEU A 151 -6.06 -13.19 11.63
N ALA A 152 -5.28 -14.26 11.85
CA ALA A 152 -5.18 -15.35 10.89
C ALA A 152 -6.51 -16.09 10.68
N ARG A 153 -7.34 -16.20 11.71
CA ARG A 153 -8.69 -16.76 11.62
C ARG A 153 -9.67 -15.82 10.91
N THR A 154 -9.61 -14.51 11.21
CA THR A 154 -10.50 -13.51 10.59
C THR A 154 -10.28 -13.41 9.08
N ARG A 155 -9.04 -13.54 8.60
CA ARG A 155 -8.70 -13.55 7.16
C ARG A 155 -9.38 -14.66 6.35
N ARG A 156 -9.86 -15.72 7.02
CA ARG A 156 -10.56 -16.86 6.41
C ARG A 156 -12.08 -16.74 6.46
N GLN A 157 -12.59 -15.69 7.10
CA GLN A 157 -14.02 -15.48 7.27
C GLN A 157 -14.62 -14.64 6.13
N SER A 158 -15.95 -14.65 6.01
CA SER A 158 -16.66 -13.86 5.01
C SER A 158 -16.61 -12.36 5.33
N ARG A 159 -16.81 -11.51 4.30
CA ARG A 159 -16.95 -10.05 4.49
C ARG A 159 -18.09 -9.70 5.44
N GLN A 160 -19.19 -10.44 5.40
CA GLN A 160 -20.33 -10.23 6.30
C GLN A 160 -19.92 -10.43 7.76
N TRP A 161 -19.21 -11.52 8.06
CA TRP A 161 -18.70 -11.78 9.40
C TRP A 161 -17.71 -10.70 9.88
N ALA A 162 -16.84 -10.22 8.98
CA ALA A 162 -15.90 -9.15 9.29
C ALA A 162 -16.64 -7.83 9.64
N ASN A 163 -17.67 -7.48 8.88
CA ASN A 163 -18.48 -6.28 9.13
C ASN A 163 -19.24 -6.39 10.46
N GLU A 164 -19.81 -7.55 10.78
CA GLU A 164 -20.47 -7.79 12.07
C GLU A 164 -19.49 -7.66 13.23
N LEU A 165 -18.27 -8.20 13.08
CA LEU A 165 -17.23 -8.08 14.09
C LEU A 165 -16.82 -6.63 14.32
N VAL A 166 -16.56 -5.87 13.25
CA VAL A 166 -16.21 -4.44 13.33
C VAL A 166 -17.33 -3.66 14.02
N SER A 167 -18.58 -3.86 13.62
CA SER A 167 -19.74 -3.21 14.24
C SER A 167 -19.86 -3.51 15.75
N ARG A 168 -19.56 -4.75 16.15
CA ARG A 168 -19.58 -5.14 17.57
C ARG A 168 -18.43 -4.51 18.36
N ILE A 169 -17.24 -4.43 17.76
CA ILE A 169 -16.09 -3.76 18.40
C ILE A 169 -16.37 -2.26 18.54
N SER A 170 -16.78 -1.57 17.48
CA SER A 170 -17.11 -0.14 17.53
C SER A 170 -18.21 0.19 18.56
N ALA A 171 -19.22 -0.67 18.68
CA ALA A 171 -20.28 -0.50 19.70
C ALA A 171 -19.78 -0.58 21.13
N VAL A 172 -18.63 -1.23 21.38
CA VAL A 172 -18.04 -1.39 22.73
C VAL A 172 -16.96 -0.34 22.99
N THR A 173 -16.25 0.10 21.94
CA THR A 173 -15.09 0.99 22.07
C THR A 173 -15.42 2.47 21.82
N GLU A 174 -16.67 2.81 21.47
CA GLU A 174 -17.10 4.19 21.16
C GLU A 174 -16.13 4.90 20.19
N ASP A 175 -15.67 4.20 19.16
CA ASP A 175 -14.68 4.65 18.17
C ASP A 175 -13.26 4.93 18.72
N LEU A 176 -12.98 4.59 19.96
CA LEU A 176 -11.62 4.60 20.50
C LEU A 176 -10.85 3.37 20.02
N VAL A 177 -9.57 3.56 19.69
CA VAL A 177 -8.68 2.43 19.35
C VAL A 177 -8.48 1.59 20.62
N PRO A 178 -8.93 0.31 20.65
CA PRO A 178 -8.82 -0.50 21.84
C PRO A 178 -7.37 -0.83 22.14
N GLU A 179 -6.93 -0.62 23.38
CA GLU A 179 -5.68 -1.18 23.89
C GLU A 179 -5.84 -2.70 24.08
N ILE A 180 -4.99 -3.48 23.43
CA ILE A 180 -5.02 -4.93 23.52
C ILE A 180 -3.85 -5.39 24.39
N TRP A 181 -4.16 -6.10 25.48
CA TRP A 181 -3.20 -6.72 26.39
C TRP A 181 -3.57 -8.18 26.64
N GLU A 182 -2.57 -9.01 26.91
CA GLU A 182 -2.73 -10.45 27.13
C GLU A 182 -2.33 -10.80 28.56
N ILE A 183 -3.20 -11.52 29.28
CA ILE A 183 -2.89 -12.10 30.58
C ILE A 183 -2.73 -13.60 30.43
N ARG A 184 -1.61 -14.15 30.90
CA ARG A 184 -1.47 -15.58 31.11
C ARG A 184 -2.08 -15.95 32.46
N ILE A 185 -3.15 -16.72 32.45
CA ILE A 185 -3.69 -17.33 33.66
C ILE A 185 -2.90 -18.64 33.83
N GLY A 186 -2.02 -18.66 34.85
CA GLY A 186 -1.33 -19.89 35.23
C GLY A 186 -2.33 -20.86 35.88
N GLU A 187 -2.12 -22.19 35.67
CA GLU A 187 -2.76 -23.23 36.44
C GLU A 187 -2.30 -23.22 37.91
#